data_af6b81844f3833ae7a16c07a0035b198
#
_entry.id   af6b81844f3833ae7a16c07a0035b198
#
_cell.length_a   1.000
_cell.length_b   1.000
_cell.length_c   1.000
_cell.angle_alpha   90.00
_cell.angle_beta   90.00
_cell.angle_gamma   90.00
#
_symmetry.space_group_name_H-M   'P 1'
#
loop_
_entity.id
_entity.type
_entity.pdbx_description
1 polymer ?
#
loop_
_entity_poly.entity_id
_entity_poly.type
_entity_poly.pdbx_seq_one_letter_code
_entity_poly.pdbx_strand_id
1 'polypeptide(L)'
;MLEIEVQAQSAAAATTVWAILTDATTWTAWSPVDRAQVESGHELGEVRRFRVPLVAGLSWPRLTSRERTTIYELPRRWGYEMLSGVPGVRDYAAEVNLIPMQAGGTDIRWRVSLRPSVTGTGGALRWMLQRLYADTATGLARAAEADLRGFAHDR
;
A
#
# COMPACT_ATOMS: atom_id res chain seq x y z
N MET A 1 -19.25 0.73 8.59
CA MET A 1 -17.87 0.96 8.11
C MET A 1 -17.09 -0.33 8.18
N LEU A 2 -16.37 -0.66 7.14
CA LEU A 2 -15.50 -1.83 7.06
C LEU A 2 -14.06 -1.40 7.35
N GLU A 3 -13.40 -2.09 8.28
CA GLU A 3 -11.99 -1.87 8.57
C GLU A 3 -11.20 -3.16 8.35
N ILE A 4 -10.02 -3.00 7.75
CA ILE A 4 -9.08 -4.08 7.49
C ILE A 4 -7.72 -3.65 8.04
N GLU A 5 -7.04 -4.55 8.71
CA GLU A 5 -5.67 -4.33 9.16
C GLU A 5 -4.81 -5.53 8.77
N VAL A 6 -3.67 -5.26 8.16
CA VAL A 6 -2.66 -6.27 7.86
C VAL A 6 -1.33 -5.84 8.46
N GLN A 7 -0.48 -6.81 8.71
CA GLN A 7 0.81 -6.61 9.35
C GLN A 7 1.88 -7.42 8.64
N ALA A 8 3.06 -6.82 8.50
CA ALA A 8 4.25 -7.50 8.01
C ALA A 8 5.47 -6.96 8.73
N GLN A 9 6.51 -7.77 8.85
CA GLN A 9 7.77 -7.36 9.46
C GLN A 9 8.88 -7.39 8.43
N SER A 10 9.74 -6.36 8.45
CA SER A 10 10.91 -6.25 7.59
C SER A 10 12.17 -6.12 8.43
N ALA A 11 13.25 -6.73 8.00
CA ALA A 11 14.56 -6.53 8.61
C ALA A 11 15.16 -5.13 8.29
N ALA A 12 14.58 -4.42 7.33
CA ALA A 12 15.03 -3.09 6.93
C ALA A 12 14.59 -2.01 7.92
N ALA A 13 15.38 -0.94 8.00
CA ALA A 13 15.04 0.23 8.81
C ALA A 13 13.81 0.96 8.25
N ALA A 14 13.11 1.68 9.13
CA ALA A 14 11.89 2.41 8.75
C ALA A 14 12.14 3.43 7.63
N THR A 15 13.30 4.06 7.58
CA THR A 15 13.67 4.99 6.51
C THR A 15 13.78 4.31 5.14
N THR A 16 14.28 3.09 5.09
CA THR A 16 14.35 2.29 3.86
C THR A 16 12.96 1.87 3.40
N VAL A 17 12.14 1.38 4.31
CA VAL A 17 10.74 1.02 4.01
C VAL A 17 9.97 2.24 3.53
N TRP A 18 10.14 3.37 4.17
CA TRP A 18 9.52 4.64 3.81
C TRP A 18 9.85 5.07 2.38
N ALA A 19 11.12 5.04 2.02
CA ALA A 19 11.59 5.45 0.70
C ALA A 19 10.93 4.64 -0.43
N ILE A 20 10.74 3.35 -0.21
CA ILE A 20 10.09 2.45 -1.18
C ILE A 20 8.58 2.67 -1.20
N LEU A 21 7.95 2.75 -0.03
CA LEU A 21 6.51 2.96 0.11
C LEU A 21 6.04 4.26 -0.54
N THR A 22 6.78 5.34 -0.34
CA THR A 22 6.39 6.67 -0.82
C THR A 22 6.80 6.98 -2.25
N ASP A 23 7.60 6.13 -2.88
CA ASP A 23 7.94 6.24 -4.29
C ASP A 23 7.01 5.37 -5.13
N ALA A 24 6.04 6.01 -5.78
CA ALA A 24 5.04 5.32 -6.60
C ALA A 24 5.66 4.47 -7.71
N THR A 25 6.80 4.87 -8.26
CA THR A 25 7.47 4.15 -9.35
C THR A 25 7.99 2.77 -8.94
N THR A 26 8.17 2.53 -7.65
CA THR A 26 8.65 1.23 -7.15
C THR A 26 7.54 0.17 -7.02
N TRP A 27 6.28 0.60 -6.96
CA TRP A 27 5.16 -0.28 -6.59
C TRP A 27 4.94 -1.46 -7.53
N THR A 28 5.25 -1.32 -8.80
CA THR A 28 5.13 -2.42 -9.77
C THR A 28 6.09 -3.58 -9.49
N ALA A 29 7.17 -3.32 -8.76
CA ALA A 29 8.18 -4.32 -8.45
C ALA A 29 7.81 -5.21 -7.25
N TRP A 30 6.98 -4.73 -6.31
CA TRP A 30 6.74 -5.43 -5.06
C TRP A 30 5.26 -5.61 -4.70
N SER A 31 4.34 -4.98 -5.42
CA SER A 31 2.90 -5.07 -5.15
C SER A 31 2.15 -5.65 -6.34
N PRO A 32 0.86 -6.02 -6.18
CA PRO A 32 0.03 -6.46 -7.30
C PRO A 32 -0.27 -5.39 -8.34
N VAL A 33 0.10 -4.15 -8.09
CA VAL A 33 -0.03 -3.03 -9.04
C VAL A 33 0.81 -3.30 -10.27
N ASP A 34 0.21 -3.24 -11.45
CA ASP A 34 0.94 -3.46 -12.71
C ASP A 34 1.29 -2.16 -13.45
N ARG A 35 0.74 -1.04 -13.02
CA ARG A 35 1.11 0.28 -13.51
C ARG A 35 0.93 1.31 -12.39
N ALA A 36 1.94 2.14 -12.18
CA ALA A 36 1.94 3.19 -11.19
C ALA A 36 2.55 4.46 -11.75
N GLN A 37 1.90 5.59 -11.56
CA GLN A 37 2.42 6.89 -11.98
C GLN A 37 1.92 8.01 -11.08
N VAL A 38 2.71 9.04 -10.94
CA VAL A 38 2.33 10.28 -10.25
C VAL A 38 1.64 11.20 -11.26
N GLU A 39 0.42 11.64 -10.96
CA GLU A 39 -0.31 12.60 -11.79
C GLU A 39 0.08 14.04 -11.46
N SER A 40 0.21 14.35 -10.17
CA SER A 40 0.51 15.72 -9.73
C SER A 40 1.03 15.74 -8.29
N GLY A 41 1.75 16.81 -7.96
CA GLY A 41 2.22 17.07 -6.62
C GLY A 41 3.36 16.17 -6.16
N HIS A 42 3.73 16.33 -4.91
CA HIS A 42 4.71 15.51 -4.21
C HIS A 42 4.39 15.55 -2.71
N GLU A 43 4.81 14.53 -1.99
CA GLU A 43 4.58 14.42 -0.54
C GLU A 43 3.11 14.55 -0.18
N LEU A 44 2.75 15.44 0.76
CA LEU A 44 1.36 15.67 1.11
C LEU A 44 0.61 16.26 -0.10
N GLY A 45 -0.53 15.67 -0.43
CA GLY A 45 -1.34 16.10 -1.59
C GLY A 45 -0.93 15.45 -2.92
N GLU A 46 0.12 14.64 -2.96
CA GLU A 46 0.50 13.90 -4.17
C GLU A 46 -0.66 13.05 -4.65
N VAL A 47 -1.01 13.15 -5.92
CA VAL A 47 -2.02 12.32 -6.57
C VAL A 47 -1.34 11.26 -7.41
N ARG A 48 -1.70 10.01 -7.16
CA ARG A 48 -1.15 8.83 -7.82
C ARG A 48 -2.23 8.09 -8.57
N ARG A 49 -1.85 7.49 -9.67
CA ARG A 49 -2.71 6.58 -10.44
C ARG A 49 -2.11 5.19 -10.42
N PHE A 50 -2.90 4.20 -10.01
CA PHE A 50 -2.52 2.80 -9.99
C PHE A 50 -3.49 1.98 -10.82
N ARG A 51 -2.95 0.97 -11.51
CA ARG A 51 -3.74 -0.06 -12.14
C ARG A 51 -3.51 -1.38 -11.41
N VAL A 52 -4.60 -1.97 -10.92
CA VAL A 52 -4.55 -3.20 -10.13
C VAL A 52 -5.49 -4.24 -10.71
N PRO A 53 -5.20 -5.55 -10.58
CA PRO A 53 -6.16 -6.58 -10.93
C PRO A 53 -7.34 -6.55 -9.97
N LEU A 54 -8.55 -6.71 -10.48
CA LEU A 54 -9.77 -6.76 -9.66
C LEU A 54 -9.79 -7.99 -8.76
N VAL A 55 -9.25 -9.11 -9.25
CA VAL A 55 -9.13 -10.35 -8.50
C VAL A 55 -7.66 -10.75 -8.44
N ALA A 56 -7.15 -10.99 -7.24
CA ALA A 56 -5.77 -11.41 -7.03
C ALA A 56 -5.46 -12.69 -7.83
N GLY A 57 -4.36 -12.66 -8.59
CA GLY A 57 -3.91 -13.78 -9.41
C GLY A 57 -4.51 -13.85 -10.82
N LEU A 58 -5.45 -12.98 -11.16
CA LEU A 58 -5.99 -12.87 -12.52
C LEU A 58 -5.44 -11.62 -13.20
N SER A 59 -5.14 -11.74 -14.50
CA SER A 59 -4.62 -10.62 -15.28
C SER A 59 -5.72 -9.66 -15.77
N TRP A 60 -6.98 -10.06 -15.68
CA TRP A 60 -8.12 -9.29 -16.15
C TRP A 60 -9.38 -9.70 -15.35
N PRO A 61 -10.35 -8.81 -15.04
CA PRO A 61 -10.33 -7.37 -15.32
C PRO A 61 -9.42 -6.58 -14.36
N ARG A 62 -9.07 -5.36 -14.78
CA ARG A 62 -8.22 -4.45 -14.03
C ARG A 62 -8.95 -3.16 -13.70
N LEU A 63 -8.62 -2.59 -12.54
CA LEU A 63 -9.15 -1.30 -12.10
C LEU A 63 -8.03 -0.25 -12.10
N THR A 64 -8.39 0.97 -12.47
CA THR A 64 -7.51 2.12 -12.30
C THR A 64 -8.00 2.92 -11.10
N SER A 65 -7.19 3.03 -10.07
CA SER A 65 -7.48 3.85 -8.90
C SER A 65 -6.67 5.15 -8.94
N ARG A 66 -7.28 6.21 -8.41
CA ARG A 66 -6.61 7.48 -8.17
C ARG A 66 -6.61 7.74 -6.67
N GLU A 67 -5.45 8.04 -6.13
CA GLU A 67 -5.26 8.20 -4.71
C GLU A 67 -4.54 9.52 -4.42
N ARG A 68 -4.89 10.16 -3.31
CA ARG A 68 -4.24 11.36 -2.84
C ARG A 68 -3.63 11.12 -1.47
N THR A 69 -2.37 11.48 -1.30
CA THR A 69 -1.68 11.40 -0.02
C THR A 69 -2.25 12.42 0.96
N THR A 70 -2.76 11.94 2.08
CA THR A 70 -3.39 12.75 3.14
C THR A 70 -2.58 12.82 4.41
N ILE A 71 -1.65 11.89 4.61
CA ILE A 71 -0.74 11.83 5.77
C ILE A 71 0.67 11.61 5.25
N TYR A 72 1.60 12.44 5.66
CA TYR A 72 3.00 12.36 5.27
C TYR A 72 3.89 12.75 6.45
N GLU A 73 4.13 11.80 7.33
CA GLU A 73 4.96 11.99 8.55
C GLU A 73 6.17 11.07 8.48
N LEU A 74 7.22 11.55 7.83
CA LEU A 74 8.47 10.83 7.60
C LEU A 74 9.15 10.47 8.94
N PRO A 75 9.59 9.25 9.16
CA PRO A 75 9.43 8.02 8.37
C PRO A 75 8.39 7.07 8.97
N ARG A 76 7.35 7.56 9.64
CA ARG A 76 6.48 6.77 10.52
C ARG A 76 5.07 6.56 10.04
N ARG A 77 4.43 7.58 9.46
CA ARG A 77 3.03 7.50 9.06
C ARG A 77 2.84 8.05 7.65
N TRP A 78 2.27 7.23 6.82
CA TRP A 78 1.85 7.62 5.47
C TRP A 78 0.41 7.19 5.27
N GLY A 79 -0.40 8.04 4.68
CA GLY A 79 -1.79 7.72 4.43
C GLY A 79 -2.31 8.33 3.15
N TYR A 80 -3.38 7.76 2.66
CA TYR A 80 -4.01 8.21 1.42
C TYR A 80 -5.51 8.00 1.47
N GLU A 81 -6.21 8.76 0.65
CA GLU A 81 -7.61 8.55 0.35
C GLU A 81 -7.78 8.20 -1.13
N MET A 82 -8.77 7.40 -1.44
CA MET A 82 -9.09 7.08 -2.82
C MET A 82 -10.04 8.12 -3.39
N LEU A 83 -9.65 8.75 -4.50
CA LEU A 83 -10.46 9.74 -5.20
C LEU A 83 -11.44 9.06 -6.15
N SER A 84 -11.04 7.95 -6.76
CA SER A 84 -11.86 7.18 -7.70
C SER A 84 -11.26 5.80 -7.95
N GLY A 85 -12.05 4.88 -8.49
CA GLY A 85 -11.52 3.66 -9.09
C GLY A 85 -12.07 2.34 -8.56
N VAL A 86 -12.65 2.27 -7.37
CA VAL A 86 -13.23 1.02 -6.86
C VAL A 86 -14.76 1.13 -6.85
N PRO A 87 -15.45 0.44 -7.76
CA PRO A 87 -16.91 0.46 -7.78
C PRO A 87 -17.47 -0.19 -6.52
N GLY A 88 -18.60 0.34 -6.04
CA GLY A 88 -19.29 -0.20 -4.88
C GLY A 88 -18.66 0.17 -3.53
N VAL A 89 -17.74 1.12 -3.50
CA VAL A 89 -17.03 1.55 -2.30
C VAL A 89 -17.06 3.07 -2.17
N ARG A 90 -17.24 3.55 -0.94
CA ARG A 90 -17.18 4.98 -0.59
C ARG A 90 -16.23 5.19 0.58
N ASP A 91 -15.76 6.42 0.73
CA ASP A 91 -14.95 6.86 1.87
C ASP A 91 -13.74 5.95 2.13
N TYR A 92 -13.05 5.60 1.05
CA TYR A 92 -11.90 4.71 1.11
C TYR A 92 -10.66 5.50 1.54
N ALA A 93 -10.10 5.13 2.66
CA ALA A 93 -8.86 5.70 3.18
C ALA A 93 -7.96 4.62 3.75
N ALA A 94 -6.67 4.84 3.69
CA ALA A 94 -5.69 3.91 4.24
C ALA A 94 -4.58 4.66 4.97
N GLU A 95 -3.98 3.96 5.92
CA GLU A 95 -2.87 4.47 6.72
C GLU A 95 -1.86 3.36 6.94
N VAL A 96 -0.59 3.69 6.73
CA VAL A 96 0.55 2.79 6.99
C VAL A 96 1.36 3.36 8.13
N ASN A 97 1.54 2.57 9.18
CA ASN A 97 2.40 2.90 10.31
C ASN A 97 3.66 2.03 10.25
N LEU A 98 4.81 2.68 10.28
CA LEU A 98 6.12 2.03 10.30
C LEU A 98 6.69 2.15 11.72
N ILE A 99 6.73 1.03 12.44
CA ILE A 99 7.11 1.00 13.84
C ILE A 99 8.49 0.33 13.97
N PRO A 100 9.54 1.06 14.38
CA PRO A 100 10.84 0.45 14.62
C PRO A 100 10.76 -0.63 15.70
N MET A 101 11.41 -1.77 15.46
CA MET A 101 11.48 -2.88 16.41
C MET A 101 12.79 -2.83 17.21
N GLN A 102 12.76 -3.31 18.47
CA GLN A 102 13.94 -3.32 19.35
C GLN A 102 15.12 -4.10 18.77
N ALA A 103 14.85 -5.21 18.12
CA ALA A 103 15.88 -6.05 17.49
C ALA A 103 16.41 -5.49 16.17
N GLY A 104 15.96 -4.30 15.77
CA GLY A 104 16.19 -3.74 14.44
C GLY A 104 15.04 -4.13 13.50
N GLY A 105 14.96 -3.46 12.36
CA GLY A 105 13.89 -3.68 11.41
C GLY A 105 12.63 -2.88 11.73
N THR A 106 11.56 -3.17 11.00
CA THR A 106 10.33 -2.39 11.01
C THR A 106 9.11 -3.29 11.02
N ASP A 107 8.17 -2.98 11.92
CA ASP A 107 6.82 -3.54 11.91
C ASP A 107 5.95 -2.64 11.04
N ILE A 108 5.39 -3.20 9.97
CA ILE A 108 4.55 -2.49 9.00
C ILE A 108 3.10 -2.82 9.32
N ARG A 109 2.32 -1.82 9.67
CA ARG A 109 0.89 -1.97 9.93
C ARG A 109 0.10 -1.15 8.92
N TRP A 110 -0.70 -1.82 8.14
CA TRP A 110 -1.51 -1.21 7.09
C TRP A 110 -2.98 -1.33 7.44
N ARG A 111 -3.64 -0.20 7.65
CA ARG A 111 -5.06 -0.13 7.99
C ARG A 111 -5.82 0.52 6.85
N VAL A 112 -6.95 -0.09 6.47
CA VAL A 112 -7.84 0.41 5.43
C VAL A 112 -9.23 0.54 6.01
N SER A 113 -9.91 1.65 5.76
CA SER A 113 -11.30 1.87 6.10
C SER A 113 -12.10 2.27 4.87
N LEU A 114 -13.31 1.76 4.76
CA LEU A 114 -14.20 2.08 3.65
C LEU A 114 -15.67 1.81 4.03
N ARG A 115 -16.58 2.29 3.19
CA ARG A 115 -18.01 1.99 3.29
C ARG A 115 -18.47 1.28 2.02
N PRO A 116 -18.99 0.04 2.11
CA PRO A 116 -19.62 -0.60 0.97
C PRO A 116 -20.87 0.20 0.56
N SER A 117 -21.02 0.43 -0.75
CA SER A 117 -22.19 1.12 -1.31
C SER A 117 -23.35 0.16 -1.57
N VAL A 118 -23.08 -1.13 -1.67
CA VAL A 118 -24.05 -2.18 -1.96
C VAL A 118 -24.21 -3.08 -0.75
N THR A 119 -25.44 -3.19 -0.24
CA THR A 119 -25.76 -4.03 0.90
C THR A 119 -25.44 -5.50 0.60
N GLY A 120 -24.79 -6.17 1.57
CA GLY A 120 -24.45 -7.59 1.47
C GLY A 120 -23.09 -7.89 0.84
N THR A 121 -22.37 -6.89 0.32
CA THR A 121 -21.06 -7.11 -0.32
C THR A 121 -19.87 -7.03 0.63
N GLY A 122 -20.08 -6.64 1.90
CA GLY A 122 -19.02 -6.37 2.85
C GLY A 122 -18.09 -7.56 3.11
N GLY A 123 -18.63 -8.78 3.19
CA GLY A 123 -17.83 -9.99 3.43
C GLY A 123 -16.89 -10.32 2.28
N ALA A 124 -17.37 -10.23 1.04
CA ALA A 124 -16.55 -10.46 -0.14
C ALA A 124 -15.46 -9.40 -0.31
N LEU A 125 -15.82 -8.12 -0.08
CA LEU A 125 -14.87 -7.02 -0.10
C LEU A 125 -13.78 -7.19 0.97
N ARG A 126 -14.17 -7.56 2.19
CA ARG A 126 -13.22 -7.82 3.29
C ARG A 126 -12.21 -8.90 2.90
N TRP A 127 -12.71 -10.03 2.41
CA TRP A 127 -11.85 -11.14 2.01
C TRP A 127 -10.86 -10.74 0.90
N MET A 128 -11.37 -10.08 -0.14
CA MET A 128 -10.55 -9.66 -1.29
C MET A 128 -9.49 -8.63 -0.89
N LEU A 129 -9.88 -7.61 -0.15
CA LEU A 129 -8.98 -6.55 0.29
C LEU A 129 -7.98 -7.04 1.34
N GLN A 130 -8.40 -7.90 2.27
CA GLN A 130 -7.53 -8.50 3.25
C GLN A 130 -6.37 -9.24 2.57
N ARG A 131 -6.67 -10.00 1.53
CA ARG A 131 -5.67 -10.73 0.76
C ARG A 131 -4.75 -9.79 -0.04
N LEU A 132 -5.34 -8.82 -0.71
CA LEU A 132 -4.61 -7.84 -1.51
C LEU A 132 -3.60 -7.05 -0.65
N TYR A 133 -4.05 -6.55 0.48
CA TYR A 133 -3.19 -5.77 1.38
C TYR A 133 -2.19 -6.62 2.14
N ALA A 134 -2.51 -7.86 2.47
CA ALA A 134 -1.54 -8.79 3.06
C ALA A 134 -0.38 -9.05 2.09
N ASP A 135 -0.67 -9.30 0.83
CA ASP A 135 0.33 -9.49 -0.22
C ASP A 135 1.15 -8.22 -0.44
N THR A 136 0.48 -7.07 -0.43
CA THR A 136 1.13 -5.76 -0.60
C THR A 136 2.10 -5.45 0.55
N ALA A 137 1.67 -5.63 1.79
CA ALA A 137 2.52 -5.40 2.96
C ALA A 137 3.74 -6.35 3.00
N THR A 138 3.53 -7.63 2.68
CA THR A 138 4.60 -8.61 2.59
C THR A 138 5.58 -8.26 1.47
N GLY A 139 5.07 -7.83 0.33
CA GLY A 139 5.89 -7.38 -0.81
C GLY A 139 6.76 -6.18 -0.45
N LEU A 140 6.21 -5.20 0.26
CA LEU A 140 6.95 -4.04 0.75
C LEU A 140 8.08 -4.45 1.70
N ALA A 141 7.78 -5.32 2.67
CA ALA A 141 8.76 -5.81 3.62
C ALA A 141 9.95 -6.48 2.92
N ARG A 142 9.68 -7.32 1.93
CA ARG A 142 10.70 -8.03 1.15
C ARG A 142 11.49 -7.10 0.24
N ALA A 143 10.84 -6.14 -0.38
CA ALA A 143 11.49 -5.16 -1.24
C ALA A 143 12.50 -4.31 -0.46
N ALA A 144 12.13 -3.89 0.74
CA ALA A 144 13.01 -3.14 1.63
C ALA A 144 14.25 -3.97 2.06
N GLU A 145 14.06 -5.25 2.33
CA GLU A 145 15.17 -6.17 2.66
C GLU A 145 16.10 -6.41 1.46
N ALA A 146 15.54 -6.52 0.27
CA ALA A 146 16.32 -6.68 -0.97
C ALA A 146 17.17 -5.45 -1.27
N ASP A 147 16.66 -4.26 -0.98
CA ASP A 147 17.39 -3.00 -1.13
C ASP A 147 18.63 -2.98 -0.23
N LEU A 148 18.53 -3.43 1.02
CA LEU A 148 19.66 -3.60 1.92
C LEU A 148 20.72 -4.54 1.38
N ARG A 149 20.32 -5.65 0.74
CA ARG A 149 21.25 -6.63 0.16
C ARG A 149 21.97 -6.04 -1.07
N GLY A 150 21.27 -5.23 -1.87
CA GLY A 150 21.84 -4.51 -2.99
C GLY A 150 22.98 -3.61 -2.56
N PHE A 151 22.80 -2.83 -1.50
CA PHE A 151 23.83 -1.98 -0.92
C PHE A 151 25.04 -2.76 -0.37
N ALA A 152 24.83 -3.97 0.12
CA ALA A 152 25.92 -4.81 0.64
C ALA A 152 26.78 -5.44 -0.48
N HIS A 153 26.25 -5.56 -1.70
CA HIS A 153 26.96 -6.17 -2.84
C HIS A 153 27.79 -5.15 -3.63
N ASP A 154 27.45 -3.86 -3.54
CA ASP A 154 28.19 -2.77 -4.22
C ASP A 154 29.38 -2.24 -3.41
N ARG A 155 29.68 -2.85 -2.29
CA ARG A 155 30.84 -2.58 -1.44
C ARG A 155 31.83 -3.74 -1.49
#